data_cedb4edc76076153d57e92a03a29f111
#
_entry.id   cedb4edc76076153d57e92a03a29f111
#
_cell.length_a   1.000
_cell.length_b   1.000
_cell.length_c   1.000
_cell.angle_alpha   90.00
_cell.angle_beta   90.00
_cell.angle_gamma   90.00
#
_symmetry.space_group_name_H-M   'P 1'
#
loop_
_entity.id
_entity.type
_entity.pdbx_description
1 polymer ?
#
loop_
_entity_poly.entity_id
_entity_poly.type
_entity_poly.pdbx_seq_one_letter_code
_entity_poly.pdbx_strand_id
1 'polypeptide(L)'
;MKTKVTGYLTQKHGFYYVVLNLPTDEKGKRNRKTLSTGLSTDRNATKAKALLLTMIREANAGEEVRGVNERQPKSQNKTEDERWNSPWPGMLFSDYLEFWLQWKRKSWEEVTYSGYCQNVRSWIGPYFAKRKVRLNEITVLDIEMFYTHEINQRGVSGNTVLHYHANIRKALSDAAKLKLIPYNPAAEVERPKKDNFVASYYSADELMEVLPIFANTKMELPVMLAAFYGLRRSEVIGLQWSAIDFERKIVTISRTFERINVDGKMVDVSKCRTKNKASFRSLPLIPAVEQALLKAQKRQHQQMKLCGGSYCKEYKDYICVDDMGHLVTPDYVTRVFREMLLKNGFRPIRYHDLRHSCASLLIKNKVTMKEVQMWLGHSSFSTTANIYAQIDVDSKMEAANMIASKINLGELPEKKKSPKRKIA
;
A
#
# COMPACT_ATOMS: atom_id res chain seq x y z
N MET A 1 35.07 -15.44 62.37
CA MET A 1 35.78 -14.33 61.66
C MET A 1 35.26 -14.23 60.26
N LYS A 2 34.65 -13.06 59.84
CA LYS A 2 34.22 -12.87 58.46
C LYS A 2 35.49 -12.78 57.57
N THR A 3 35.68 -13.71 56.68
CA THR A 3 36.83 -13.75 55.75
C THR A 3 36.73 -12.52 54.85
N LYS A 4 37.77 -11.66 54.88
CA LYS A 4 37.85 -10.40 54.16
C LYS A 4 37.99 -10.69 52.66
N VAL A 5 37.16 -10.07 51.83
CA VAL A 5 37.24 -10.15 50.37
C VAL A 5 38.54 -9.48 49.87
N THR A 6 39.29 -10.15 49.07
CA THR A 6 40.50 -9.65 48.38
C THR A 6 40.35 -9.72 46.88
N GLY A 7 41.17 -9.01 46.13
CA GLY A 7 41.09 -9.07 44.66
C GLY A 7 42.37 -8.57 44.00
N TYR A 8 42.49 -8.80 42.70
CA TYR A 8 43.58 -8.36 41.85
C TYR A 8 43.11 -8.04 40.44
N LEU A 9 43.90 -7.27 39.70
CA LEU A 9 43.70 -7.00 38.30
C LEU A 9 44.32 -8.08 37.42
N THR A 10 43.63 -8.48 36.38
CA THR A 10 44.14 -9.28 35.29
C THR A 10 43.85 -8.60 33.95
N GLN A 11 44.61 -8.99 32.92
CA GLN A 11 44.41 -8.46 31.56
C GLN A 11 43.96 -9.61 30.67
N LYS A 12 42.98 -9.35 29.84
CA LYS A 12 42.48 -10.30 28.86
C LYS A 12 41.95 -9.55 27.63
N HIS A 13 42.39 -9.94 26.43
CA HIS A 13 41.99 -9.33 25.15
C HIS A 13 42.12 -7.82 25.12
N GLY A 14 43.22 -7.26 25.70
CA GLY A 14 43.47 -5.81 25.70
C GLY A 14 42.67 -4.99 26.71
N PHE A 15 41.96 -5.63 27.65
CA PHE A 15 41.16 -4.96 28.70
C PHE A 15 41.56 -5.42 30.10
N TYR A 16 41.35 -4.54 31.10
CA TYR A 16 41.47 -4.87 32.51
C TYR A 16 40.23 -5.57 33.04
N TYR A 17 40.44 -6.60 33.90
CA TYR A 17 39.43 -7.30 34.64
C TYR A 17 39.80 -7.31 36.13
N VAL A 18 38.81 -7.20 36.98
CA VAL A 18 38.94 -7.41 38.44
C VAL A 18 38.57 -8.83 38.79
N VAL A 19 39.46 -9.54 39.47
CA VAL A 19 39.17 -10.85 40.05
C VAL A 19 39.02 -10.67 41.55
N LEU A 20 37.79 -10.93 42.09
CA LEU A 20 37.52 -10.92 43.50
C LEU A 20 37.58 -12.35 44.06
N ASN A 21 38.31 -12.52 45.17
CA ASN A 21 38.30 -13.76 45.94
C ASN A 21 37.25 -13.60 47.04
N LEU A 22 36.14 -14.25 46.87
CA LEU A 22 35.04 -14.26 47.82
C LEU A 22 35.25 -15.37 48.87
N PRO A 23 34.58 -15.31 50.05
CA PRO A 23 34.59 -16.41 51.01
C PRO A 23 34.29 -17.77 50.34
N THR A 24 34.90 -18.83 50.86
CA THR A 24 34.62 -20.19 50.39
C THR A 24 33.16 -20.55 50.61
N ASP A 25 32.60 -21.35 49.69
CA ASP A 25 31.26 -21.87 49.85
C ASP A 25 31.14 -22.89 51.02
N GLU A 26 29.93 -23.30 51.36
CA GLU A 26 29.64 -24.25 52.44
C GLU A 26 30.39 -25.60 52.31
N LYS A 27 30.93 -25.88 51.12
CA LYS A 27 31.71 -27.09 50.79
C LYS A 27 33.21 -26.85 50.76
N GLY A 28 33.70 -25.69 51.25
CA GLY A 28 35.10 -25.32 51.31
C GLY A 28 35.78 -25.00 49.96
N LYS A 29 35.01 -24.88 48.86
CA LYS A 29 35.53 -24.58 47.53
C LYS A 29 35.80 -23.08 47.37
N ARG A 30 36.95 -22.75 46.74
CA ARG A 30 37.32 -21.36 46.43
C ARG A 30 36.31 -20.72 45.48
N ASN A 31 35.71 -19.59 45.91
CA ASN A 31 34.77 -18.83 45.14
C ASN A 31 35.49 -17.58 44.55
N ARG A 32 35.58 -17.50 43.23
CA ARG A 32 36.17 -16.34 42.53
C ARG A 32 35.18 -15.74 41.53
N LYS A 33 35.04 -14.41 41.57
CA LYS A 33 34.23 -13.69 40.62
C LYS A 33 35.13 -12.78 39.77
N THR A 34 35.08 -12.93 38.44
CA THR A 34 35.82 -12.10 37.48
C THR A 34 34.87 -11.07 36.86
N LEU A 35 35.23 -9.80 36.99
CA LEU A 35 34.39 -8.68 36.56
C LEU A 35 35.10 -7.82 35.54
N SER A 36 34.43 -7.42 34.46
CA SER A 36 35.00 -6.51 33.47
C SER A 36 35.04 -5.08 34.01
N THR A 37 36.18 -4.39 33.79
CA THR A 37 36.29 -2.96 34.10
C THR A 37 35.86 -2.07 32.96
N GLY A 38 35.69 -2.57 31.75
CA GLY A 38 35.45 -1.80 30.52
C GLY A 38 36.64 -0.91 30.11
N LEU A 39 37.80 -0.97 30.82
CA LEU A 39 38.96 -0.14 30.57
C LEU A 39 39.98 -0.92 29.73
N SER A 40 40.42 -0.30 28.61
CA SER A 40 41.55 -0.84 27.83
C SER A 40 42.86 -0.79 28.62
N THR A 41 43.78 -1.69 28.31
CA THR A 41 45.11 -1.73 28.96
C THR A 41 45.97 -0.52 28.65
N ASP A 42 45.63 0.25 27.59
CA ASP A 42 46.37 1.43 27.20
C ASP A 42 45.97 2.64 28.09
N ARG A 43 46.96 3.19 28.81
CA ARG A 43 46.88 4.38 29.69
C ARG A 43 45.80 4.36 30.82
N ASN A 44 45.19 3.21 31.13
CA ASN A 44 44.11 3.11 32.13
C ASN A 44 44.49 2.34 33.41
N ALA A 45 45.77 2.03 33.63
CA ALA A 45 46.19 1.22 34.78
C ALA A 45 45.77 1.83 36.15
N THR A 46 45.92 3.17 36.29
CA THR A 46 45.55 3.89 37.53
C THR A 46 44.01 3.83 37.78
N LYS A 47 43.22 4.05 36.72
CA LYS A 47 41.76 3.97 36.81
C LYS A 47 41.29 2.54 37.13
N ALA A 48 41.92 1.54 36.55
CA ALA A 48 41.60 0.14 36.81
C ALA A 48 41.94 -0.25 38.29
N LYS A 49 43.05 0.25 38.86
CA LYS A 49 43.38 0.07 40.28
C LYS A 49 42.41 0.76 41.22
N ALA A 50 41.97 1.97 40.90
CA ALA A 50 40.95 2.67 41.66
C ALA A 50 39.62 1.90 41.69
N LEU A 51 39.18 1.38 40.51
CA LEU A 51 38.01 0.59 40.41
C LEU A 51 38.09 -0.74 41.17
N LEU A 52 39.23 -1.43 41.17
CA LEU A 52 39.49 -2.62 41.99
C LEU A 52 39.26 -2.31 43.47
N LEU A 53 39.85 -1.21 43.99
CA LEU A 53 39.70 -0.85 45.40
C LEU A 53 38.23 -0.55 45.77
N THR A 54 37.50 0.11 44.88
CA THR A 54 36.07 0.37 45.07
C THR A 54 35.27 -0.93 45.14
N MET A 55 35.48 -1.84 44.21
CA MET A 55 34.82 -3.13 44.17
C MET A 55 35.13 -4.01 45.36
N ILE A 56 36.38 -4.02 45.89
CA ILE A 56 36.72 -4.71 47.10
C ILE A 56 36.01 -4.12 48.33
N ARG A 57 35.86 -2.78 48.40
CA ARG A 57 35.16 -2.09 49.50
C ARG A 57 33.66 -2.45 49.48
N GLU A 58 33.01 -2.36 48.31
CA GLU A 58 31.61 -2.74 48.12
C GLU A 58 31.36 -4.22 48.50
N ALA A 59 32.23 -5.12 48.03
CA ALA A 59 32.12 -6.56 48.39
C ALA A 59 32.28 -6.81 49.89
N ASN A 60 33.17 -6.09 50.60
CA ASN A 60 33.35 -6.22 52.06
C ASN A 60 32.19 -5.58 52.85
N ALA A 61 31.50 -4.60 52.24
CA ALA A 61 30.27 -4.00 52.82
C ALA A 61 29.03 -4.89 52.66
N GLY A 62 29.15 -5.99 51.91
CA GLY A 62 28.04 -6.91 51.60
C GLY A 62 27.19 -6.49 50.44
N GLU A 63 27.64 -5.47 49.69
CA GLU A 63 26.94 -4.99 48.51
C GLU A 63 27.23 -5.91 47.29
N GLU A 64 26.28 -6.05 46.40
CA GLU A 64 26.45 -6.82 45.20
C GLU A 64 27.36 -6.10 44.19
N VAL A 65 28.61 -6.58 44.04
CA VAL A 65 29.58 -5.98 43.11
C VAL A 65 29.35 -6.49 41.72
N ARG A 66 29.13 -5.56 40.78
CA ARG A 66 28.90 -5.86 39.35
C ARG A 66 30.00 -5.20 38.51
N GLY A 67 30.40 -5.89 37.42
CA GLY A 67 31.31 -5.33 36.41
C GLY A 67 30.67 -4.18 35.64
N VAL A 68 31.50 -3.33 35.00
CA VAL A 68 31.00 -2.16 34.25
C VAL A 68 30.00 -2.57 33.17
N ASN A 69 30.17 -3.71 32.55
CA ASN A 69 29.21 -4.26 31.56
C ASN A 69 27.98 -4.94 32.21
N GLU A 70 28.00 -5.16 33.55
CA GLU A 70 26.86 -5.72 34.30
C GLU A 70 26.06 -4.61 35.03
N ARG A 71 26.60 -3.37 35.11
CA ARG A 71 25.93 -2.21 35.74
C ARG A 71 24.83 -1.58 34.92
N GLN A 72 24.78 -1.84 33.62
CA GLN A 72 23.53 -1.66 32.88
C GLN A 72 22.71 -2.93 33.16
N PRO A 73 21.42 -2.81 33.58
CA PRO A 73 20.54 -3.90 33.34
C PRO A 73 20.71 -4.14 31.84
N LYS A 74 21.16 -5.33 31.42
CA LYS A 74 20.93 -5.77 30.05
C LYS A 74 19.49 -5.40 29.82
N SER A 75 19.23 -4.39 28.98
CA SER A 75 17.99 -4.38 28.26
C SER A 75 17.95 -5.80 27.76
N GLN A 76 17.08 -6.60 28.31
CA GLN A 76 16.91 -7.98 27.94
C GLN A 76 16.98 -7.93 26.43
N ASN A 77 18.06 -8.52 25.83
CA ASN A 77 18.01 -8.92 24.45
C ASN A 77 16.91 -9.98 24.47
N LYS A 78 15.67 -9.48 24.50
CA LYS A 78 14.53 -10.28 24.13
C LYS A 78 14.89 -10.79 22.77
N THR A 79 14.84 -12.07 22.57
CA THR A 79 14.86 -12.69 21.24
C THR A 79 13.96 -11.87 20.34
N GLU A 80 14.22 -11.80 19.03
CA GLU A 80 13.33 -11.01 18.13
C GLU A 80 11.86 -11.32 18.40
N ASP A 81 11.50 -12.55 18.74
CA ASP A 81 10.17 -12.99 19.16
C ASP A 81 9.68 -12.35 20.48
N GLU A 82 10.55 -12.07 21.44
CA GLU A 82 10.17 -11.44 22.73
C GLU A 82 10.00 -9.91 22.63
N ARG A 83 10.63 -9.24 21.65
CA ARG A 83 10.43 -7.80 21.41
C ARG A 83 8.98 -7.47 20.99
N TRP A 84 8.29 -8.43 20.39
CA TRP A 84 6.97 -8.24 19.82
C TRP A 84 5.83 -8.69 20.74
N ASN A 85 6.14 -9.34 21.88
CA ASN A 85 5.12 -9.95 22.73
C ASN A 85 4.31 -8.96 23.57
N SER A 86 4.75 -7.72 23.77
CA SER A 86 3.98 -6.75 24.55
C SER A 86 4.45 -5.32 24.26
N PRO A 87 3.63 -4.47 23.64
CA PRO A 87 3.95 -3.07 23.41
C PRO A 87 3.88 -2.30 24.75
N TRP A 88 4.69 -1.23 24.87
CA TRP A 88 4.69 -0.35 26.05
C TRP A 88 4.73 1.13 25.62
N PRO A 89 4.25 2.07 26.45
CA PRO A 89 4.12 3.49 26.09
C PRO A 89 5.43 4.16 25.64
N GLY A 90 6.55 3.84 26.26
CA GLY A 90 7.86 4.45 25.98
C GLY A 90 8.64 3.82 24.83
N MET A 91 8.09 2.86 24.08
CA MET A 91 8.74 2.30 22.89
C MET A 91 8.80 3.31 21.74
N LEU A 92 9.71 3.14 20.78
CA LEU A 92 9.70 3.98 19.60
C LEU A 92 8.41 3.78 18.79
N PHE A 93 7.89 4.86 18.23
CA PHE A 93 6.68 4.78 17.40
C PHE A 93 6.91 3.89 16.15
N SER A 94 8.12 3.92 15.57
CA SER A 94 8.52 3.00 14.50
C SER A 94 8.41 1.53 14.89
N ASP A 95 8.83 1.18 16.11
CA ASP A 95 8.79 -0.19 16.61
C ASP A 95 7.35 -0.61 16.93
N TYR A 96 6.55 0.32 17.47
CA TYR A 96 5.11 0.10 17.65
C TYR A 96 4.40 -0.16 16.32
N LEU A 97 4.74 0.56 15.26
CA LEU A 97 4.14 0.34 13.93
C LEU A 97 4.44 -1.07 13.40
N GLU A 98 5.66 -1.57 13.57
CA GLU A 98 6.00 -2.93 13.16
C GLU A 98 5.27 -3.98 14.04
N PHE A 99 5.23 -3.79 15.37
CA PHE A 99 4.39 -4.59 16.24
C PHE A 99 2.92 -4.58 15.78
N TRP A 100 2.35 -3.43 15.49
CA TRP A 100 0.98 -3.26 15.05
C TRP A 100 0.68 -4.01 13.75
N LEU A 101 1.59 -3.98 12.77
CA LEU A 101 1.48 -4.76 11.54
C LEU A 101 1.39 -6.26 11.84
N GLN A 102 2.30 -6.79 12.67
CA GLN A 102 2.32 -8.22 13.02
C GLN A 102 1.07 -8.62 13.82
N TRP A 103 0.69 -7.83 14.81
CA TRP A 103 -0.50 -8.07 15.62
C TRP A 103 -1.78 -8.11 14.80
N LYS A 104 -1.93 -7.20 13.84
CA LYS A 104 -3.12 -7.12 12.97
C LYS A 104 -3.07 -8.02 11.74
N ARG A 105 -1.97 -8.69 11.48
CA ARG A 105 -1.74 -9.53 10.30
C ARG A 105 -2.95 -10.42 9.95
N LYS A 106 -3.44 -11.18 10.93
CA LYS A 106 -4.54 -12.14 10.75
C LYS A 106 -5.92 -11.48 10.58
N SER A 107 -6.06 -10.21 10.97
CA SER A 107 -7.33 -9.49 10.87
C SER A 107 -7.53 -8.78 9.54
N TRP A 108 -6.49 -8.71 8.72
CA TRP A 108 -6.54 -8.06 7.42
C TRP A 108 -6.43 -9.07 6.28
N GLU A 109 -7.03 -8.69 5.16
CA GLU A 109 -6.77 -9.38 3.91
C GLU A 109 -5.34 -9.09 3.43
N GLU A 110 -4.71 -10.06 2.75
CA GLU A 110 -3.32 -10.00 2.28
C GLU A 110 -3.00 -8.71 1.51
N VAL A 111 -3.89 -8.29 0.60
CA VAL A 111 -3.73 -7.06 -0.19
C VAL A 111 -3.69 -5.82 0.70
N THR A 112 -4.56 -5.77 1.72
CA THR A 112 -4.61 -4.66 2.68
C THR A 112 -3.35 -4.64 3.55
N TYR A 113 -2.94 -5.81 4.04
CA TYR A 113 -1.71 -5.96 4.83
C TYR A 113 -0.48 -5.51 4.04
N SER A 114 -0.32 -5.99 2.80
CA SER A 114 0.76 -5.57 1.91
C SER A 114 0.80 -4.05 1.73
N GLY A 115 -0.35 -3.40 1.52
CA GLY A 115 -0.43 -1.94 1.41
C GLY A 115 0.00 -1.21 2.69
N TYR A 116 -0.39 -1.72 3.87
CA TYR A 116 0.06 -1.17 5.14
C TYR A 116 1.56 -1.38 5.35
N CYS A 117 2.08 -2.58 5.09
CA CYS A 117 3.52 -2.86 5.16
C CYS A 117 4.33 -1.93 4.26
N GLN A 118 3.89 -1.73 3.02
CA GLN A 118 4.55 -0.83 2.08
C GLN A 118 4.63 0.60 2.63
N ASN A 119 3.52 1.16 3.11
CA ASN A 119 3.50 2.52 3.64
C ASN A 119 4.32 2.66 4.92
N VAL A 120 4.15 1.73 5.85
CA VAL A 120 4.82 1.76 7.16
C VAL A 120 6.32 1.55 7.01
N ARG A 121 6.75 0.49 6.34
CA ARG A 121 8.17 0.10 6.27
C ARG A 121 8.99 0.96 5.34
N SER A 122 8.39 1.45 4.25
CA SER A 122 9.15 2.26 3.28
C SER A 122 9.16 3.74 3.61
N TRP A 123 8.16 4.27 4.31
CA TRP A 123 7.99 5.72 4.44
C TRP A 123 7.76 6.18 5.87
N ILE A 124 6.73 5.70 6.56
CA ILE A 124 6.34 6.19 7.88
C ILE A 124 7.37 5.80 8.93
N GLY A 125 7.67 4.50 9.05
CA GLY A 125 8.59 3.96 10.03
C GLY A 125 9.99 4.59 9.98
N PRO A 126 10.67 4.63 8.82
CA PRO A 126 11.99 5.24 8.69
C PRO A 126 12.05 6.71 9.11
N TYR A 127 11.01 7.50 8.79
CA TYR A 127 10.95 8.91 9.19
C TYR A 127 10.94 9.08 10.71
N PHE A 128 10.04 8.36 11.40
CA PHE A 128 9.91 8.46 12.86
C PHE A 128 11.07 7.77 13.59
N ALA A 129 11.65 6.69 13.03
CA ALA A 129 12.84 6.04 13.58
C ALA A 129 14.05 6.99 13.61
N LYS A 130 14.30 7.74 12.52
CA LYS A 130 15.38 8.74 12.45
C LYS A 130 15.22 9.84 13.51
N ARG A 131 14.02 10.21 13.86
CA ARG A 131 13.70 11.22 14.88
C ARG A 131 13.60 10.66 16.29
N LYS A 132 13.64 9.33 16.46
CA LYS A 132 13.53 8.64 17.74
C LYS A 132 12.27 9.01 18.54
N VAL A 133 11.16 9.30 17.87
CA VAL A 133 9.89 9.66 18.49
C VAL A 133 9.33 8.46 19.24
N ARG A 134 9.01 8.63 20.53
CA ARG A 134 8.37 7.59 21.35
C ARG A 134 6.86 7.59 21.18
N LEU A 135 6.23 6.43 21.37
CA LEU A 135 4.78 6.27 21.19
C LEU A 135 3.95 7.20 22.10
N ASN A 136 4.35 7.36 23.35
CA ASN A 136 3.66 8.23 24.32
C ASN A 136 4.02 9.72 24.20
N GLU A 137 5.00 10.06 23.36
CA GLU A 137 5.45 11.44 23.14
C GLU A 137 5.03 12.00 21.77
N ILE A 138 4.45 11.16 20.91
CA ILE A 138 4.03 11.58 19.57
C ILE A 138 2.93 12.64 19.64
N THR A 139 3.16 13.76 18.96
CA THR A 139 2.27 14.92 18.95
C THR A 139 1.61 15.12 17.58
N VAL A 140 0.60 16.00 17.55
CA VAL A 140 -0.01 16.49 16.30
C VAL A 140 1.06 17.09 15.39
N LEU A 141 1.95 17.92 15.96
CA LEU A 141 3.02 18.59 15.22
C LEU A 141 3.99 17.59 14.56
N ASP A 142 4.37 16.50 15.23
CA ASP A 142 5.26 15.49 14.65
C ASP A 142 4.65 14.87 13.38
N ILE A 143 3.34 14.65 13.39
CA ILE A 143 2.61 14.06 12.27
C ILE A 143 2.49 15.08 11.13
N GLU A 144 2.20 16.35 11.43
CA GLU A 144 2.14 17.42 10.41
C GLU A 144 3.51 17.70 9.79
N MET A 145 4.58 17.66 10.59
CA MET A 145 5.96 17.74 10.08
C MET A 145 6.30 16.57 9.13
N PHE A 146 5.79 15.37 9.43
CA PHE A 146 5.92 14.24 8.51
C PHE A 146 5.21 14.52 7.17
N TYR A 147 3.98 15.05 7.18
CA TYR A 147 3.27 15.36 5.93
C TYR A 147 3.98 16.45 5.13
N THR A 148 4.44 17.50 5.81
CA THR A 148 5.22 18.56 5.19
C THR A 148 6.51 18.03 4.56
N HIS A 149 7.21 17.12 5.24
CA HIS A 149 8.39 16.47 4.69
C HIS A 149 8.06 15.65 3.44
N GLU A 150 6.99 14.85 3.47
CA GLU A 150 6.60 14.01 2.34
C GLU A 150 6.22 14.84 1.10
N ILE A 151 5.48 15.93 1.31
CA ILE A 151 5.09 16.83 0.22
C ILE A 151 6.31 17.62 -0.30
N ASN A 152 7.05 18.30 0.57
CA ASN A 152 8.06 19.28 0.16
C ASN A 152 9.40 18.65 -0.22
N GLN A 153 9.81 17.57 0.47
CA GLN A 153 11.11 16.93 0.22
C GLN A 153 11.03 15.80 -0.79
N ARG A 154 9.90 15.07 -0.80
CA ARG A 154 9.71 13.92 -1.69
C ARG A 154 8.77 14.19 -2.86
N GLY A 155 8.07 15.33 -2.86
CA GLY A 155 7.15 15.72 -3.94
C GLY A 155 5.96 14.79 -4.09
N VAL A 156 5.52 14.09 -3.02
CA VAL A 156 4.36 13.21 -3.11
C VAL A 156 3.06 14.01 -3.08
N SER A 157 2.03 13.49 -3.74
CA SER A 157 0.72 14.13 -3.80
C SER A 157 0.00 14.13 -2.44
N GLY A 158 -0.89 15.10 -2.22
CA GLY A 158 -1.75 15.14 -1.05
C GLY A 158 -2.56 13.85 -0.86
N ASN A 159 -3.01 13.23 -1.95
CA ASN A 159 -3.70 11.93 -1.91
C ASN A 159 -2.80 10.82 -1.33
N THR A 160 -1.51 10.79 -1.65
CA THR A 160 -0.55 9.83 -1.08
C THR A 160 -0.41 10.05 0.43
N VAL A 161 -0.27 11.31 0.86
CA VAL A 161 -0.17 11.65 2.29
C VAL A 161 -1.45 11.29 3.04
N LEU A 162 -2.64 11.41 2.42
CA LEU A 162 -3.90 10.93 2.99
C LEU A 162 -3.90 9.41 3.25
N HIS A 163 -3.24 8.62 2.40
CA HIS A 163 -3.04 7.19 2.66
C HIS A 163 -2.11 6.95 3.87
N TYR A 164 -1.03 7.72 4.00
CA TYR A 164 -0.17 7.66 5.19
C TYR A 164 -0.91 8.07 6.46
N HIS A 165 -1.69 9.16 6.40
CA HIS A 165 -2.57 9.58 7.49
C HIS A 165 -3.52 8.45 7.93
N ALA A 166 -4.17 7.77 6.99
CA ALA A 166 -5.08 6.67 7.31
C ALA A 166 -4.38 5.53 8.07
N ASN A 167 -3.12 5.21 7.70
CA ASN A 167 -2.31 4.20 8.38
C ASN A 167 -1.92 4.65 9.80
N ILE A 168 -1.37 5.86 9.95
CA ILE A 168 -0.96 6.44 11.23
C ILE A 168 -2.16 6.54 12.17
N ARG A 169 -3.27 7.12 11.70
CA ARG A 169 -4.49 7.28 12.48
C ARG A 169 -5.04 5.95 12.98
N LYS A 170 -5.01 4.92 12.14
CA LYS A 170 -5.48 3.58 12.52
C LYS A 170 -4.57 2.94 13.57
N ALA A 171 -3.26 3.02 13.40
CA ALA A 171 -2.29 2.49 14.35
C ALA A 171 -2.40 3.19 15.72
N LEU A 172 -2.46 4.53 15.73
CA LEU A 172 -2.61 5.30 16.97
C LEU A 172 -3.99 5.12 17.63
N SER A 173 -5.06 4.90 16.84
CA SER A 173 -6.37 4.53 17.42
C SER A 173 -6.31 3.18 18.12
N ASP A 174 -5.59 2.23 17.59
CA ASP A 174 -5.40 0.93 18.24
C ASP A 174 -4.49 1.06 19.47
N ALA A 175 -3.46 1.93 19.46
CA ALA A 175 -2.63 2.26 20.63
C ALA A 175 -3.45 2.87 21.76
N ALA A 176 -4.35 3.79 21.46
CA ALA A 176 -5.25 4.39 22.44
C ALA A 176 -6.22 3.36 23.06
N LYS A 177 -6.77 2.45 22.25
CA LYS A 177 -7.60 1.33 22.75
C LYS A 177 -6.84 0.40 23.68
N LEU A 178 -5.54 0.18 23.42
CA LEU A 178 -4.63 -0.60 24.26
C LEU A 178 -4.15 0.19 25.49
N LYS A 179 -4.59 1.44 25.67
CA LYS A 179 -4.17 2.36 26.75
C LYS A 179 -2.66 2.62 26.78
N LEU A 180 -1.99 2.52 25.64
CA LEU A 180 -0.57 2.86 25.48
C LEU A 180 -0.36 4.37 25.36
N ILE A 181 -1.38 5.09 24.86
CA ILE A 181 -1.45 6.55 24.77
C ILE A 181 -2.82 7.00 25.27
N PRO A 182 -2.96 8.21 25.82
CA PRO A 182 -4.23 8.70 26.37
C PRO A 182 -5.26 9.01 25.28
N TYR A 183 -4.84 9.47 24.12
CA TYR A 183 -5.68 9.81 22.97
C TYR A 183 -4.91 9.64 21.66
N ASN A 184 -5.62 9.75 20.53
CA ASN A 184 -5.01 9.64 19.19
C ASN A 184 -4.71 11.01 18.61
N PRO A 185 -3.45 11.49 18.60
CA PRO A 185 -3.11 12.81 18.05
C PRO A 185 -3.41 12.95 16.56
N ALA A 186 -3.38 11.84 15.80
CA ALA A 186 -3.73 11.88 14.37
C ALA A 186 -5.23 12.17 14.10
N ALA A 187 -6.08 12.20 15.13
CA ALA A 187 -7.47 12.62 14.95
C ALA A 187 -7.62 14.14 14.83
N GLU A 188 -6.68 14.91 15.39
CA GLU A 188 -6.68 16.37 15.46
C GLU A 188 -5.84 17.02 14.35
N VAL A 189 -5.06 16.24 13.62
CA VAL A 189 -4.18 16.72 12.54
C VAL A 189 -4.98 17.32 11.40
N GLU A 190 -4.54 18.48 10.88
CA GLU A 190 -5.04 19.05 9.65
C GLU A 190 -4.64 18.17 8.46
N ARG A 191 -5.66 17.67 7.75
CA ARG A 191 -5.41 16.75 6.63
C ARG A 191 -5.00 17.53 5.38
N PRO A 192 -4.02 17.02 4.61
CA PRO A 192 -3.70 17.58 3.31
C PRO A 192 -4.94 17.65 2.41
N LYS A 193 -5.02 18.73 1.62
CA LYS A 193 -6.07 18.85 0.62
C LYS A 193 -5.98 17.71 -0.40
N LYS A 194 -7.15 17.19 -0.75
CA LYS A 194 -7.24 16.16 -1.78
C LYS A 194 -6.96 16.79 -3.15
N ASP A 195 -6.02 16.22 -3.88
CA ASP A 195 -5.78 16.63 -5.26
C ASP A 195 -6.96 16.18 -6.13
N ASN A 196 -7.52 17.11 -6.88
CA ASN A 196 -8.56 16.81 -7.86
C ASN A 196 -7.92 16.17 -9.09
N PHE A 197 -8.18 14.88 -9.26
CA PHE A 197 -7.76 14.15 -10.44
C PHE A 197 -8.86 14.20 -11.50
N VAL A 198 -8.54 14.75 -12.67
CA VAL A 198 -9.39 14.68 -13.86
C VAL A 198 -8.96 13.45 -14.68
N ALA A 199 -9.87 12.49 -14.83
CA ALA A 199 -9.58 11.30 -15.60
C ALA A 199 -9.44 11.67 -17.10
N SER A 200 -8.36 11.21 -17.71
CA SER A 200 -8.18 11.27 -19.16
C SER A 200 -8.70 9.95 -19.74
N TYR A 201 -9.66 10.01 -20.65
CA TYR A 201 -10.26 8.84 -21.28
C TYR A 201 -10.32 8.99 -22.80
N TYR A 202 -10.45 7.89 -23.52
CA TYR A 202 -10.58 7.87 -24.96
C TYR A 202 -12.05 7.93 -25.40
N SER A 203 -12.31 8.67 -26.48
CA SER A 203 -13.58 8.64 -27.20
C SER A 203 -13.77 7.31 -27.95
N ALA A 204 -14.93 7.13 -28.59
CA ALA A 204 -15.17 5.98 -29.45
C ALA A 204 -14.18 5.92 -30.63
N ASP A 205 -13.94 7.06 -31.27
CA ASP A 205 -13.04 7.19 -32.42
C ASP A 205 -11.60 6.89 -32.02
N GLU A 206 -11.12 7.50 -30.91
CA GLU A 206 -9.79 7.19 -30.36
C GLU A 206 -9.64 5.71 -30.00
N LEU A 207 -10.69 5.05 -29.46
CA LEU A 207 -10.64 3.62 -29.18
C LEU A 207 -10.56 2.77 -30.45
N MET A 208 -11.26 3.15 -31.52
CA MET A 208 -11.16 2.46 -32.81
C MET A 208 -9.75 2.52 -33.38
N GLU A 209 -9.01 3.59 -33.17
CA GLU A 209 -7.62 3.72 -33.60
C GLU A 209 -6.63 3.00 -32.67
N VAL A 210 -6.89 3.01 -31.34
CA VAL A 210 -5.99 2.45 -30.32
C VAL A 210 -6.08 0.93 -30.23
N LEU A 211 -7.29 0.34 -30.32
CA LEU A 211 -7.46 -1.11 -30.12
C LEU A 211 -6.64 -1.96 -31.09
N PRO A 212 -6.51 -1.61 -32.39
CA PRO A 212 -5.73 -2.41 -33.36
C PRO A 212 -4.25 -2.55 -33.00
N ILE A 213 -3.63 -1.59 -32.30
CA ILE A 213 -2.21 -1.70 -31.92
C ILE A 213 -1.93 -2.86 -30.95
N PHE A 214 -2.95 -3.32 -30.24
CA PHE A 214 -2.84 -4.45 -29.31
C PHE A 214 -3.19 -5.79 -29.94
N ALA A 215 -3.71 -5.80 -31.17
CA ALA A 215 -4.11 -7.03 -31.87
C ALA A 215 -2.94 -8.02 -31.97
N ASN A 216 -3.21 -9.31 -31.80
CA ASN A 216 -2.24 -10.41 -31.82
C ASN A 216 -1.12 -10.33 -30.75
N THR A 217 -1.23 -9.43 -29.79
CA THR A 217 -0.29 -9.33 -28.64
C THR A 217 -0.89 -9.96 -27.37
N LYS A 218 -0.05 -10.12 -26.33
CA LYS A 218 -0.53 -10.52 -24.98
C LYS A 218 -1.48 -9.49 -24.35
N MET A 219 -1.53 -8.27 -24.90
CA MET A 219 -2.36 -7.17 -24.41
C MET A 219 -3.72 -7.07 -25.10
N GLU A 220 -3.98 -7.82 -26.18
CA GLU A 220 -5.23 -7.76 -26.92
C GLU A 220 -6.45 -7.95 -26.02
N LEU A 221 -6.57 -9.11 -25.37
CA LEU A 221 -7.69 -9.40 -24.46
C LEU A 221 -7.72 -8.51 -23.22
N PRO A 222 -6.61 -8.28 -22.49
CA PRO A 222 -6.60 -7.31 -21.40
C PRO A 222 -7.18 -5.95 -21.76
N VAL A 223 -6.79 -5.39 -22.91
CA VAL A 223 -7.25 -4.08 -23.35
C VAL A 223 -8.72 -4.12 -23.80
N MET A 224 -9.11 -5.12 -24.59
CA MET A 224 -10.50 -5.27 -25.02
C MET A 224 -11.46 -5.43 -23.84
N LEU A 225 -11.14 -6.29 -22.87
CA LEU A 225 -11.98 -6.50 -21.69
C LEU A 225 -12.12 -5.22 -20.84
N ALA A 226 -11.05 -4.43 -20.72
CA ALA A 226 -11.11 -3.16 -20.02
C ALA A 226 -11.90 -2.09 -20.79
N ALA A 227 -11.74 -2.01 -22.13
CA ALA A 227 -12.39 -1.03 -22.97
C ALA A 227 -13.90 -1.30 -23.15
N PHE A 228 -14.30 -2.55 -23.40
CA PHE A 228 -15.70 -2.89 -23.67
C PHE A 228 -16.54 -3.10 -22.41
N TYR A 229 -15.97 -3.71 -21.37
CA TYR A 229 -16.70 -4.04 -20.14
C TYR A 229 -16.34 -3.16 -18.95
N GLY A 230 -15.32 -2.31 -19.09
CA GLY A 230 -14.83 -1.50 -17.99
C GLY A 230 -14.30 -2.32 -16.82
N LEU A 231 -13.75 -3.53 -17.07
CA LEU A 231 -13.23 -4.39 -16.01
C LEU A 231 -12.04 -3.75 -15.31
N ARG A 232 -11.95 -3.93 -13.98
CA ARG A 232 -10.75 -3.58 -13.23
C ARG A 232 -9.59 -4.49 -13.65
N ARG A 233 -8.35 -4.01 -13.58
CA ARG A 233 -7.15 -4.79 -13.90
C ARG A 233 -7.14 -6.17 -13.22
N SER A 234 -7.47 -6.22 -11.93
CA SER A 234 -7.53 -7.47 -11.18
C SER A 234 -8.67 -8.40 -11.62
N GLU A 235 -9.79 -7.85 -12.13
CA GLU A 235 -10.89 -8.64 -12.71
C GLU A 235 -10.50 -9.22 -14.07
N VAL A 236 -9.80 -8.44 -14.90
CA VAL A 236 -9.29 -8.89 -16.21
C VAL A 236 -8.32 -10.04 -16.06
N ILE A 237 -7.33 -9.91 -15.18
CA ILE A 237 -6.32 -10.95 -14.97
C ILE A 237 -6.92 -12.16 -14.27
N GLY A 238 -7.90 -11.95 -13.39
CA GLY A 238 -8.60 -13.01 -12.67
C GLY A 238 -9.64 -13.78 -13.49
N LEU A 239 -9.91 -13.37 -14.74
CA LEU A 239 -10.93 -14.00 -15.58
C LEU A 239 -10.49 -15.40 -16.04
N GLN A 240 -11.38 -16.38 -15.89
CA GLN A 240 -11.15 -17.78 -16.22
C GLN A 240 -12.06 -18.23 -17.36
N TRP A 241 -11.69 -19.29 -18.07
CA TRP A 241 -12.51 -19.87 -19.14
C TRP A 241 -13.88 -20.32 -18.65
N SER A 242 -13.98 -20.83 -17.44
CA SER A 242 -15.26 -21.23 -16.81
C SER A 242 -16.23 -20.07 -16.57
N ALA A 243 -15.76 -18.83 -16.67
CA ALA A 243 -16.58 -17.62 -16.55
C ALA A 243 -17.24 -17.19 -17.87
N ILE A 244 -16.91 -17.85 -18.98
CA ILE A 244 -17.43 -17.56 -20.32
C ILE A 244 -18.39 -18.66 -20.75
N ASP A 245 -19.65 -18.30 -20.88
CA ASP A 245 -20.68 -19.16 -21.46
C ASP A 245 -20.88 -18.76 -22.93
N PHE A 246 -20.26 -19.52 -23.84
CA PHE A 246 -20.35 -19.27 -25.27
C PHE A 246 -21.71 -19.60 -25.86
N GLU A 247 -22.49 -20.51 -25.24
CA GLU A 247 -23.81 -20.87 -25.72
C GLU A 247 -24.83 -19.79 -25.35
N ARG A 248 -24.86 -19.37 -24.09
CA ARG A 248 -25.74 -18.32 -23.60
C ARG A 248 -25.26 -16.92 -23.89
N LYS A 249 -24.07 -16.76 -24.45
CA LYS A 249 -23.42 -15.47 -24.74
C LYS A 249 -23.31 -14.59 -23.50
N ILE A 250 -22.75 -15.15 -22.41
CA ILE A 250 -22.60 -14.47 -21.13
C ILE A 250 -21.14 -14.53 -20.65
N VAL A 251 -20.64 -13.43 -20.12
CA VAL A 251 -19.41 -13.37 -19.34
C VAL A 251 -19.72 -13.02 -17.89
N THR A 252 -19.25 -13.85 -16.94
CA THR A 252 -19.50 -13.68 -15.50
C THR A 252 -18.25 -13.22 -14.78
N ILE A 253 -18.30 -12.03 -14.19
CA ILE A 253 -17.20 -11.44 -13.44
C ILE A 253 -17.33 -11.81 -11.97
N SER A 254 -16.58 -12.81 -11.52
CA SER A 254 -16.69 -13.35 -10.15
C SER A 254 -15.36 -13.42 -9.41
N ARG A 255 -14.23 -13.22 -10.10
CA ARG A 255 -12.90 -13.44 -9.56
C ARG A 255 -11.98 -12.25 -9.80
N THR A 256 -11.03 -12.06 -8.89
CA THR A 256 -9.92 -11.10 -9.05
C THR A 256 -8.61 -11.79 -8.79
N PHE A 257 -7.56 -11.29 -9.45
CA PHE A 257 -6.20 -11.73 -9.23
C PHE A 257 -5.30 -10.51 -8.99
N GLU A 258 -4.48 -10.60 -7.96
CA GLU A 258 -3.46 -9.60 -7.65
C GLU A 258 -2.15 -10.28 -7.28
N ARG A 259 -1.03 -9.69 -7.67
CA ARG A 259 0.32 -10.09 -7.25
C ARG A 259 0.85 -9.01 -6.33
N ILE A 260 1.13 -9.38 -5.09
CA ILE A 260 1.51 -8.45 -4.03
C ILE A 260 2.82 -8.87 -3.39
N ASN A 261 3.54 -7.91 -2.83
CA ASN A 261 4.71 -8.21 -2.01
C ASN A 261 4.28 -8.33 -0.54
N VAL A 262 4.54 -9.49 0.05
CA VAL A 262 4.30 -9.76 1.47
C VAL A 262 5.63 -10.16 2.08
N ASP A 263 6.16 -9.33 2.97
CA ASP A 263 7.43 -9.57 3.69
C ASP A 263 8.60 -9.93 2.76
N GLY A 264 8.71 -9.21 1.62
CA GLY A 264 9.78 -9.41 0.62
C GLY A 264 9.51 -10.52 -0.40
N LYS A 265 8.43 -11.28 -0.26
CA LYS A 265 8.05 -12.34 -1.19
C LYS A 265 6.85 -11.93 -2.05
N MET A 266 6.92 -12.21 -3.34
CA MET A 266 5.78 -12.04 -4.23
C MET A 266 4.77 -13.15 -4.01
N VAL A 267 3.52 -12.79 -3.72
CA VAL A 267 2.42 -13.72 -3.44
C VAL A 267 1.29 -13.44 -4.43
N ASP A 268 0.78 -14.50 -5.04
CA ASP A 268 -0.36 -14.46 -5.93
C ASP A 268 -1.65 -14.65 -5.13
N VAL A 269 -2.52 -13.65 -5.18
CA VAL A 269 -3.79 -13.63 -4.45
C VAL A 269 -4.94 -13.69 -5.43
N SER A 270 -5.54 -14.87 -5.56
CA SER A 270 -6.77 -15.07 -6.32
C SER A 270 -7.97 -15.14 -5.39
N LYS A 271 -8.98 -14.28 -5.61
CA LYS A 271 -10.17 -14.20 -4.77
C LYS A 271 -11.43 -14.36 -5.58
N CYS A 272 -12.31 -15.26 -5.15
CA CYS A 272 -13.69 -15.31 -5.63
C CYS A 272 -14.53 -14.29 -4.83
N ARG A 273 -15.19 -13.34 -5.52
CA ARG A 273 -15.95 -12.23 -4.91
C ARG A 273 -17.40 -12.59 -4.63
N THR A 274 -17.68 -13.78 -4.18
CA THR A 274 -19.04 -14.20 -3.84
C THR A 274 -19.67 -13.42 -2.68
N LYS A 275 -18.84 -12.77 -1.82
CA LYS A 275 -19.30 -12.02 -0.63
C LYS A 275 -19.77 -10.59 -0.91
N ASN A 276 -19.34 -9.94 -1.99
CA ASN A 276 -19.77 -8.58 -2.33
C ASN A 276 -20.69 -8.60 -3.55
N LYS A 277 -21.99 -8.58 -3.33
CA LYS A 277 -23.04 -8.60 -4.39
C LYS A 277 -22.82 -7.60 -5.53
N ALA A 278 -22.23 -6.43 -5.27
CA ALA A 278 -21.99 -5.40 -6.29
C ALA A 278 -20.85 -5.73 -7.28
N SER A 279 -19.91 -6.59 -6.91
CA SER A 279 -18.75 -6.95 -7.77
C SER A 279 -19.03 -8.22 -8.60
N PHE A 280 -19.95 -9.06 -8.18
CA PHE A 280 -20.44 -10.21 -8.96
C PHE A 280 -21.46 -9.72 -9.97
N ARG A 281 -21.18 -9.90 -11.24
CA ARG A 281 -22.06 -9.50 -12.32
C ARG A 281 -21.87 -10.36 -13.55
N SER A 282 -22.95 -10.59 -14.28
CA SER A 282 -22.94 -11.23 -15.59
C SER A 282 -23.31 -10.19 -16.65
N LEU A 283 -22.57 -10.19 -17.73
CA LEU A 283 -22.70 -9.23 -18.82
C LEU A 283 -22.86 -10.01 -20.15
N PRO A 284 -23.53 -9.46 -21.16
CA PRO A 284 -23.64 -10.09 -22.46
C PRO A 284 -22.27 -10.19 -23.13
N LEU A 285 -21.99 -11.30 -23.79
CA LEU A 285 -20.76 -11.52 -24.54
C LEU A 285 -20.81 -10.77 -25.88
N ILE A 286 -20.01 -9.71 -25.99
CA ILE A 286 -19.94 -8.84 -27.16
C ILE A 286 -19.26 -9.62 -28.31
N PRO A 287 -19.81 -9.63 -29.56
CA PRO A 287 -19.30 -10.45 -30.66
C PRO A 287 -17.79 -10.27 -30.94
N ALA A 288 -17.28 -9.04 -30.91
CA ALA A 288 -15.85 -8.77 -31.13
C ALA A 288 -14.98 -9.40 -30.02
N VAL A 289 -15.42 -9.37 -28.76
CA VAL A 289 -14.72 -10.00 -27.65
C VAL A 289 -14.82 -11.51 -27.71
N GLU A 290 -15.98 -12.04 -28.11
CA GLU A 290 -16.17 -13.48 -28.31
C GLU A 290 -15.16 -14.04 -29.34
N GLN A 291 -15.02 -13.40 -30.49
CA GLN A 291 -14.05 -13.80 -31.52
C GLN A 291 -12.60 -13.78 -30.98
N ALA A 292 -12.24 -12.73 -30.24
CA ALA A 292 -10.91 -12.63 -29.62
C ALA A 292 -10.70 -13.75 -28.57
N LEU A 293 -11.71 -14.07 -27.77
CA LEU A 293 -11.63 -15.16 -26.80
C LEU A 293 -11.49 -16.53 -27.44
N LEU A 294 -12.29 -16.84 -28.49
CA LEU A 294 -12.17 -18.10 -29.24
C LEU A 294 -10.79 -18.28 -29.88
N LYS A 295 -10.24 -17.19 -30.44
CA LYS A 295 -8.88 -17.18 -31.00
C LYS A 295 -7.83 -17.43 -29.90
N ALA A 296 -7.95 -16.77 -28.76
CA ALA A 296 -7.03 -16.96 -27.64
C ALA A 296 -7.12 -18.37 -27.05
N GLN A 297 -8.31 -18.95 -26.93
CA GLN A 297 -8.51 -20.32 -26.46
C GLN A 297 -7.83 -21.33 -27.39
N LYS A 298 -8.03 -21.18 -28.70
CA LYS A 298 -7.35 -22.00 -29.69
C LYS A 298 -5.84 -21.88 -29.61
N ARG A 299 -5.32 -20.65 -29.51
CA ARG A 299 -3.88 -20.39 -29.34
C ARG A 299 -3.33 -21.05 -28.07
N GLN A 300 -4.01 -20.88 -26.94
CA GLN A 300 -3.59 -21.49 -25.66
C GLN A 300 -3.52 -23.02 -25.75
N HIS A 301 -4.52 -23.66 -26.36
CA HIS A 301 -4.50 -25.11 -26.58
C HIS A 301 -3.35 -25.56 -27.50
N GLN A 302 -3.04 -24.79 -28.55
CA GLN A 302 -1.90 -25.06 -29.43
C GLN A 302 -0.58 -24.95 -28.68
N GLN A 303 -0.38 -23.89 -27.88
CA GLN A 303 0.83 -23.69 -27.07
C GLN A 303 1.00 -24.78 -26.02
N MET A 304 -0.09 -25.20 -25.36
CA MET A 304 -0.04 -26.33 -24.42
C MET A 304 0.49 -27.62 -25.09
N LYS A 305 0.08 -27.89 -26.33
CA LYS A 305 0.56 -29.06 -27.09
C LYS A 305 2.01 -28.90 -27.52
N LEU A 306 2.41 -27.72 -28.00
CA LEU A 306 3.76 -27.43 -28.48
C LEU A 306 4.80 -27.46 -27.31
N CYS A 307 4.49 -26.82 -26.21
CA CYS A 307 5.40 -26.73 -25.06
C CYS A 307 5.39 -27.99 -24.17
N GLY A 308 4.37 -28.83 -24.28
CA GLY A 308 4.28 -30.11 -23.55
C GLY A 308 4.51 -29.94 -22.04
N GLY A 309 5.53 -30.61 -21.52
CA GLY A 309 5.90 -30.57 -20.11
C GLY A 309 6.43 -29.22 -19.59
N SER A 310 6.89 -28.36 -20.50
CA SER A 310 7.40 -27.02 -20.18
C SER A 310 6.28 -25.97 -20.03
N TYR A 311 5.05 -26.31 -20.38
CA TYR A 311 3.92 -25.40 -20.21
C TYR A 311 3.50 -25.29 -18.74
N CYS A 312 3.34 -24.08 -18.23
CA CYS A 312 2.87 -23.81 -16.88
C CYS A 312 1.39 -24.19 -16.74
N LYS A 313 1.10 -25.29 -16.04
CA LYS A 313 -0.27 -25.81 -15.87
C LYS A 313 -1.03 -25.12 -14.74
N GLU A 314 -0.36 -24.36 -13.89
CA GLU A 314 -0.95 -23.66 -12.73
C GLU A 314 -2.06 -22.69 -13.15
N TYR A 315 -1.84 -21.98 -14.28
CA TYR A 315 -2.78 -20.95 -14.76
C TYR A 315 -3.54 -21.35 -16.03
N LYS A 316 -3.64 -22.66 -16.33
CA LYS A 316 -4.29 -23.17 -17.54
C LYS A 316 -5.74 -22.72 -17.72
N ASP A 317 -6.43 -22.50 -16.60
CA ASP A 317 -7.83 -22.09 -16.59
C ASP A 317 -8.02 -20.57 -16.74
N TYR A 318 -6.94 -19.78 -16.70
CA TYR A 318 -6.99 -18.34 -16.88
C TYR A 318 -6.89 -17.94 -18.35
N ILE A 319 -7.56 -16.83 -18.68
CA ILE A 319 -7.64 -16.32 -20.07
C ILE A 319 -6.37 -15.52 -20.41
N CYS A 320 -5.90 -14.69 -19.49
CA CYS A 320 -4.77 -13.80 -19.71
C CYS A 320 -3.44 -14.48 -19.35
N VAL A 321 -3.00 -15.42 -20.18
CA VAL A 321 -1.71 -16.10 -20.04
C VAL A 321 -0.80 -15.84 -21.22
N ASP A 322 0.50 -16.06 -21.03
CA ASP A 322 1.48 -16.02 -22.12
C ASP A 322 1.61 -17.37 -22.86
N ASP A 323 2.49 -17.42 -23.87
CA ASP A 323 2.67 -18.61 -24.69
C ASP A 323 3.24 -19.83 -23.94
N MET A 324 3.85 -19.59 -22.75
CA MET A 324 4.33 -20.64 -21.85
C MET A 324 3.34 -20.97 -20.74
N GLY A 325 2.15 -20.37 -20.75
CA GLY A 325 1.11 -20.58 -19.73
C GLY A 325 1.27 -19.79 -18.44
N HIS A 326 2.24 -18.88 -18.34
CA HIS A 326 2.36 -18.01 -17.18
C HIS A 326 1.34 -16.87 -17.24
N LEU A 327 0.80 -16.52 -16.09
CA LEU A 327 -0.18 -15.47 -16.00
C LEU A 327 0.43 -14.10 -16.35
N VAL A 328 -0.28 -13.31 -17.16
CA VAL A 328 0.09 -11.92 -17.45
C VAL A 328 -0.04 -11.11 -16.15
N THR A 329 1.08 -10.55 -15.65
CA THR A 329 1.10 -9.91 -14.35
C THR A 329 0.44 -8.53 -14.37
N PRO A 330 -0.12 -8.05 -13.22
CA PRO A 330 -0.69 -6.71 -13.11
C PRO A 330 0.27 -5.59 -13.54
N ASP A 331 1.55 -5.71 -13.18
CA ASP A 331 2.56 -4.71 -13.54
C ASP A 331 2.88 -4.72 -15.03
N TYR A 332 2.95 -5.91 -15.62
CA TYR A 332 3.12 -6.05 -17.09
C TYR A 332 2.00 -5.32 -17.83
N VAL A 333 0.74 -5.55 -17.45
CA VAL A 333 -0.41 -4.89 -18.09
C VAL A 333 -0.29 -3.37 -18.02
N THR A 334 0.02 -2.82 -16.84
CA THR A 334 0.10 -1.38 -16.64
C THR A 334 1.25 -0.74 -17.42
N ARG A 335 2.43 -1.37 -17.37
CA ARG A 335 3.64 -0.88 -18.02
C ARG A 335 3.55 -0.97 -19.53
N VAL A 336 3.23 -2.17 -20.04
CA VAL A 336 3.22 -2.41 -21.49
C VAL A 336 2.09 -1.65 -22.19
N PHE A 337 0.93 -1.48 -21.54
CA PHE A 337 -0.14 -0.63 -22.08
C PHE A 337 0.37 0.78 -22.40
N ARG A 338 1.03 1.41 -21.42
CA ARG A 338 1.57 2.76 -21.59
C ARG A 338 2.69 2.81 -22.64
N GLU A 339 3.60 1.84 -22.62
CA GLU A 339 4.72 1.75 -23.58
C GLU A 339 4.20 1.63 -25.03
N MET A 340 3.19 0.80 -25.25
CA MET A 340 2.61 0.62 -26.59
C MET A 340 1.90 1.87 -27.10
N LEU A 341 1.16 2.58 -26.24
CA LEU A 341 0.55 3.86 -26.60
C LEU A 341 1.62 4.87 -27.05
N LEU A 342 2.65 5.07 -26.23
CA LEU A 342 3.73 6.01 -26.54
C LEU A 342 4.49 5.65 -27.82
N LYS A 343 4.81 4.37 -28.01
CA LYS A 343 5.51 3.86 -29.19
C LYS A 343 4.73 4.11 -30.50
N ASN A 344 3.41 4.10 -30.43
CA ASN A 344 2.55 4.30 -31.59
C ASN A 344 2.01 5.75 -31.68
N GLY A 345 2.56 6.70 -30.91
CA GLY A 345 2.22 8.12 -31.00
C GLY A 345 0.87 8.51 -30.37
N PHE A 346 0.25 7.62 -29.61
CA PHE A 346 -1.02 7.91 -28.94
C PHE A 346 -0.82 8.67 -27.65
N ARG A 347 -1.80 9.50 -27.29
CA ARG A 347 -1.88 10.19 -26.01
C ARG A 347 -1.89 9.15 -24.86
N PRO A 348 -0.94 9.19 -23.92
CA PRO A 348 -0.89 8.19 -22.86
C PRO A 348 -2.03 8.42 -21.86
N ILE A 349 -2.81 7.36 -21.60
CA ILE A 349 -3.75 7.28 -20.47
C ILE A 349 -3.34 6.11 -19.57
N ARG A 350 -3.85 6.07 -18.34
CA ARG A 350 -3.63 4.91 -17.48
C ARG A 350 -4.50 3.74 -17.93
N TYR A 351 -4.04 2.52 -17.73
CA TYR A 351 -4.84 1.34 -18.05
C TYR A 351 -6.25 1.36 -17.40
N HIS A 352 -6.34 1.88 -16.17
CA HIS A 352 -7.63 2.02 -15.49
C HIS A 352 -8.58 3.04 -16.15
N ASP A 353 -8.04 3.96 -16.92
CA ASP A 353 -8.83 4.98 -17.61
C ASP A 353 -9.63 4.41 -18.81
N LEU A 354 -9.29 3.21 -19.30
CA LEU A 354 -10.14 2.44 -20.24
C LEU A 354 -11.54 2.17 -19.63
N ARG A 355 -11.61 1.99 -18.32
CA ARG A 355 -12.89 1.88 -17.60
C ARG A 355 -13.67 3.20 -17.62
N HIS A 356 -12.99 4.34 -17.55
CA HIS A 356 -13.61 5.66 -17.73
C HIS A 356 -14.07 5.84 -19.19
N SER A 357 -13.31 5.36 -20.16
CA SER A 357 -13.73 5.33 -21.57
C SER A 357 -15.01 4.52 -21.78
N CYS A 358 -15.08 3.30 -21.22
CA CYS A 358 -16.30 2.48 -21.23
C CYS A 358 -17.49 3.21 -20.60
N ALA A 359 -17.30 3.80 -19.42
CA ALA A 359 -18.35 4.56 -18.74
C ALA A 359 -18.85 5.74 -19.59
N SER A 360 -17.92 6.49 -20.19
CA SER A 360 -18.24 7.62 -21.09
C SER A 360 -19.06 7.19 -22.29
N LEU A 361 -18.67 6.08 -22.92
CA LEU A 361 -19.42 5.52 -24.06
C LEU A 361 -20.84 5.12 -23.69
N LEU A 362 -21.04 4.44 -22.56
CA LEU A 362 -22.37 4.06 -22.09
C LEU A 362 -23.22 5.30 -21.81
N ILE A 363 -22.66 6.32 -21.16
CA ILE A 363 -23.38 7.56 -20.85
C ILE A 363 -23.73 8.32 -22.13
N LYS A 364 -22.80 8.47 -23.08
CA LYS A 364 -23.05 9.14 -24.37
C LYS A 364 -24.13 8.44 -25.17
N ASN A 365 -24.26 7.13 -25.03
CA ASN A 365 -25.35 6.33 -25.63
C ASN A 365 -26.62 6.28 -24.77
N LYS A 366 -26.79 7.22 -23.84
CA LYS A 366 -28.02 7.41 -23.03
C LYS A 366 -28.37 6.22 -22.12
N VAL A 367 -27.38 5.36 -21.80
CA VAL A 367 -27.54 4.31 -20.79
C VAL A 367 -27.72 4.97 -19.42
N THR A 368 -28.70 4.54 -18.66
CA THR A 368 -28.99 5.19 -17.36
C THR A 368 -27.84 5.00 -16.37
N MET A 369 -27.66 5.95 -15.47
CA MET A 369 -26.61 5.90 -14.43
C MET A 369 -26.66 4.61 -13.59
N LYS A 370 -27.88 4.08 -13.37
CA LYS A 370 -28.06 2.83 -12.64
C LYS A 370 -27.54 1.63 -13.41
N GLU A 371 -27.82 1.58 -14.69
CA GLU A 371 -27.29 0.52 -15.58
C GLU A 371 -25.79 0.61 -15.75
N VAL A 372 -25.23 1.83 -15.91
CA VAL A 372 -23.77 2.04 -15.91
C VAL A 372 -23.13 1.59 -14.60
N GLN A 373 -23.74 1.90 -13.46
CA GLN A 373 -23.30 1.40 -12.15
C GLN A 373 -23.26 -0.13 -12.10
N MET A 374 -24.32 -0.79 -12.58
CA MET A 374 -24.43 -2.25 -12.61
C MET A 374 -23.41 -2.86 -13.59
N TRP A 375 -23.28 -2.30 -14.79
CA TRP A 375 -22.33 -2.74 -15.80
C TRP A 375 -20.89 -2.75 -15.28
N LEU A 376 -20.50 -1.64 -14.69
CA LEU A 376 -19.15 -1.47 -14.15
C LEU A 376 -18.95 -2.19 -12.81
N GLY A 377 -20.00 -2.48 -12.05
CA GLY A 377 -19.91 -3.03 -10.69
C GLY A 377 -19.33 -2.02 -9.69
N HIS A 378 -19.85 -0.79 -9.69
CA HIS A 378 -19.53 0.22 -8.68
C HIS A 378 -20.34 -0.03 -7.41
N SER A 379 -19.65 -0.17 -6.27
CA SER A 379 -20.29 -0.35 -4.96
C SER A 379 -21.02 0.91 -4.48
N SER A 380 -20.59 2.09 -4.93
CA SER A 380 -21.22 3.38 -4.62
C SER A 380 -21.69 4.09 -5.88
N PHE A 381 -22.90 4.64 -5.82
CA PHE A 381 -23.46 5.48 -6.87
C PHE A 381 -22.63 6.76 -7.09
N SER A 382 -22.04 7.31 -6.03
CA SER A 382 -21.20 8.53 -6.11
C SER A 382 -20.01 8.35 -7.06
N THR A 383 -19.45 7.13 -7.18
CA THR A 383 -18.36 6.85 -8.11
C THR A 383 -18.80 7.01 -9.56
N THR A 384 -20.02 6.54 -9.90
CA THR A 384 -20.59 6.72 -11.24
C THR A 384 -20.97 8.17 -11.49
N ALA A 385 -21.56 8.85 -10.49
CA ALA A 385 -21.95 10.26 -10.57
C ALA A 385 -20.74 11.19 -10.83
N ASN A 386 -19.60 10.91 -10.19
CA ASN A 386 -18.37 11.68 -10.42
C ASN A 386 -17.85 11.55 -11.87
N ILE A 387 -17.96 10.35 -12.47
CA ILE A 387 -17.62 10.14 -13.88
C ILE A 387 -18.59 10.95 -14.77
N TYR A 388 -19.87 10.87 -14.47
CA TYR A 388 -20.90 11.62 -15.21
C TYR A 388 -20.64 13.13 -15.18
N ALA A 389 -20.33 13.70 -14.02
CA ALA A 389 -20.05 15.12 -13.87
C ALA A 389 -18.85 15.61 -14.71
N GLN A 390 -17.88 14.74 -15.00
CA GLN A 390 -16.72 15.06 -15.85
C GLN A 390 -17.02 15.00 -17.35
N ILE A 391 -17.99 14.16 -17.76
CA ILE A 391 -18.38 13.97 -19.17
C ILE A 391 -19.34 15.08 -19.63
N ASP A 392 -19.96 15.78 -18.69
CA ASP A 392 -21.15 16.61 -18.84
C ASP A 392 -20.94 17.96 -19.59
N VAL A 393 -19.74 18.28 -20.05
CA VAL A 393 -19.55 19.55 -20.83
C VAL A 393 -20.24 19.45 -22.21
N ASP A 394 -20.09 18.31 -22.90
CA ASP A 394 -20.76 18.09 -24.20
C ASP A 394 -22.28 17.99 -24.01
N SER A 395 -22.75 17.32 -22.96
CA SER A 395 -24.19 17.23 -22.60
C SER A 395 -24.76 18.57 -22.23
N LYS A 396 -24.00 19.50 -21.62
CA LYS A 396 -24.40 20.88 -21.34
C LYS A 396 -24.57 21.68 -22.61
N MET A 397 -23.70 21.50 -23.59
CA MET A 397 -23.85 22.12 -24.90
C MET A 397 -25.10 21.61 -25.65
N GLU A 398 -25.34 20.29 -25.63
CA GLU A 398 -26.56 19.71 -26.21
C GLU A 398 -27.82 20.22 -25.49
N ALA A 399 -27.79 20.25 -24.15
CA ALA A 399 -28.90 20.79 -23.36
C ALA A 399 -29.13 22.30 -23.62
N ALA A 400 -28.04 23.07 -23.74
CA ALA A 400 -28.16 24.50 -24.11
C ALA A 400 -28.77 24.67 -25.50
N ASN A 401 -28.33 23.87 -26.48
CA ASN A 401 -28.90 23.89 -27.84
C ASN A 401 -30.37 23.45 -27.83
N MET A 402 -30.73 22.44 -27.04
CA MET A 402 -32.12 22.01 -26.88
C MET A 402 -33.01 23.10 -26.24
N ILE A 403 -32.53 23.79 -25.23
CA ILE A 403 -33.21 24.93 -24.60
C ILE A 403 -33.37 26.04 -25.63
N ALA A 404 -32.29 26.39 -26.33
CA ALA A 404 -32.31 27.42 -27.36
C ALA A 404 -33.28 27.10 -28.48
N SER A 405 -33.40 25.84 -28.92
CA SER A 405 -34.34 25.42 -29.96
C SER A 405 -35.80 25.39 -29.49
N LYS A 406 -36.07 25.18 -28.19
CA LYS A 406 -37.42 25.16 -27.63
C LYS A 406 -37.90 26.54 -27.17
N ILE A 407 -36.98 27.37 -26.72
CA ILE A 407 -37.25 28.77 -26.38
C ILE A 407 -36.94 29.60 -27.64
N ASN A 408 -37.90 29.65 -28.55
CA ASN A 408 -37.81 30.51 -29.71
C ASN A 408 -37.97 31.98 -29.22
N LEU A 409 -36.86 32.60 -28.82
CA LEU A 409 -36.80 34.04 -28.64
C LEU A 409 -36.82 34.62 -30.03
N GLY A 410 -38.05 34.69 -30.60
CA GLY A 410 -38.29 35.53 -31.79
C GLY A 410 -37.58 36.86 -31.59
N GLU A 411 -37.02 37.41 -32.66
CA GLU A 411 -36.26 38.66 -32.66
C GLU A 411 -36.78 39.60 -31.59
N LEU A 412 -35.94 39.90 -30.61
CA LEU A 412 -36.29 40.88 -29.57
C LEU A 412 -36.68 42.17 -30.28
N PRO A 413 -37.89 42.72 -30.09
CA PRO A 413 -38.31 43.92 -30.77
C PRO A 413 -37.28 45.01 -30.47
N GLU A 414 -36.71 45.60 -31.53
CA GLU A 414 -35.79 46.74 -31.43
C GLU A 414 -36.40 47.75 -30.48
N LYS A 415 -35.69 48.09 -29.42
CA LYS A 415 -36.10 49.21 -28.53
C LYS A 415 -36.27 50.45 -29.37
N LYS A 416 -37.51 50.82 -29.66
CA LYS A 416 -37.85 52.13 -30.24
C LYS A 416 -37.16 53.20 -29.40
N LYS A 417 -36.21 53.91 -30.00
CA LYS A 417 -35.56 55.10 -29.39
C LYS A 417 -36.67 56.08 -28.96
N SER A 418 -36.76 56.31 -27.67
CA SER A 418 -37.67 57.35 -27.14
C SER A 418 -37.31 58.72 -27.75
N PRO A 419 -38.30 59.53 -28.20
CA PRO A 419 -38.04 60.86 -28.76
C PRO A 419 -37.39 61.75 -27.71
N LYS A 420 -36.26 62.34 -28.09
CA LYS A 420 -35.60 63.38 -27.28
C LYS A 420 -36.61 64.51 -26.99
N ARG A 421 -37.02 64.71 -25.75
CA ARG A 421 -37.71 65.90 -25.29
C ARG A 421 -36.78 67.10 -25.52
N LYS A 422 -37.18 67.99 -26.42
CA LYS A 422 -36.61 69.34 -26.52
C LYS A 422 -37.04 70.12 -25.27
N ILE A 423 -36.03 70.52 -24.48
CA ILE A 423 -36.21 71.45 -23.39
C ILE A 423 -36.18 72.84 -24.08
N ALA A 424 -37.29 73.57 -23.94
CA ALA A 424 -37.39 75.01 -24.29
C ALA A 424 -36.90 75.80 -23.10
#